data_981ae446c69e48c63c0d1408d17e6299
#
_entry.id   981ae446c69e48c63c0d1408d17e6299
#
_cell.length_a   1.000
_cell.length_b   1.000
_cell.length_c   1.000
_cell.angle_alpha   90.00
_cell.angle_beta   90.00
_cell.angle_gamma   90.00
#
_symmetry.space_group_name_H-M   'P 1'
#
loop_
_entity.id
_entity.type
_entity.pdbx_description
1 polymer ?
#
loop_
_entity_poly.entity_id
_entity_poly.type
_entity_poly.pdbx_seq_one_letter_code
_entity_poly.pdbx_strand_id
1 'polypeptide(L)' 'MTPHDKVMYIIQQLELSDSKVARAIQKSVSSATHKRMRLRDNKFTDEDYQNIRAFYLEKLRSIENLEEENTP' A
#
# COMPACT_ATOMS: atom_id res chain seq x y z
N MET A 1 -5.82 -15.26 4.48
CA MET A 1 -4.74 -14.58 3.73
C MET A 1 -3.64 -14.15 4.68
N THR A 2 -2.40 -14.36 4.30
CA THR A 2 -1.25 -13.85 5.05
C THR A 2 -1.14 -12.34 4.85
N PRO A 3 -0.40 -11.62 5.71
CA PRO A 3 -0.14 -10.20 5.47
C PRO A 3 0.46 -9.93 4.09
N HIS A 4 1.38 -10.78 3.63
CA HIS A 4 1.98 -10.67 2.30
C HIS A 4 0.89 -10.74 1.21
N ASP A 5 0.00 -11.72 1.30
CA ASP A 5 -1.09 -11.89 0.33
C ASP A 5 -2.02 -10.68 0.31
N LYS A 6 -2.31 -10.11 1.47
CA LYS A 6 -3.15 -8.92 1.57
C LYS A 6 -2.50 -7.73 0.87
N VAL A 7 -1.19 -7.53 1.06
CA VAL A 7 -0.47 -6.45 0.39
C VAL A 7 -0.44 -6.68 -1.11
N MET A 8 -0.19 -7.91 -1.56
CA MET A 8 -0.19 -8.23 -2.99
C MET A 8 -1.56 -7.96 -3.62
N TYR A 9 -2.64 -8.24 -2.90
CA TYR A 9 -3.98 -7.93 -3.36
C TYR A 9 -4.17 -6.41 -3.54
N ILE A 10 -3.71 -5.62 -2.58
CA ILE A 10 -3.79 -4.15 -2.66
C ILE A 10 -3.00 -3.64 -3.87
N ILE A 11 -1.78 -4.15 -4.05
CA ILE A 11 -0.92 -3.77 -5.17
C ILE A 11 -1.64 -4.03 -6.49
N GLN A 12 -2.25 -5.19 -6.62
CA GLN A 12 -2.96 -5.57 -7.84
C GLN A 12 -4.19 -4.70 -8.09
N GLN A 13 -5.01 -4.49 -7.06
CA GLN A 13 -6.24 -3.72 -7.20
C GLN A 13 -5.99 -2.26 -7.53
N LEU A 14 -4.95 -1.67 -6.95
CA LEU A 14 -4.63 -0.26 -7.14
C LEU A 14 -3.54 -0.04 -8.20
N GLU A 15 -3.05 -1.10 -8.81
CA GLU A 15 -2.02 -1.05 -9.86
C GLU A 15 -0.79 -0.27 -9.40
N LEU A 16 -0.25 -0.62 -8.24
CA LEU A 16 0.83 0.12 -7.62
C LEU A 16 2.19 -0.30 -8.16
N SER A 17 3.02 0.70 -8.48
CA SER A 17 4.43 0.48 -8.78
C SER A 17 5.21 0.24 -7.48
N ASP A 18 6.42 -0.30 -7.60
CA ASP A 18 7.28 -0.50 -6.43
C ASP A 18 7.60 0.82 -5.72
N SER A 19 7.72 1.92 -6.46
CA SER A 19 7.91 3.25 -5.88
C SER A 19 6.73 3.68 -5.02
N LYS A 20 5.51 3.43 -5.49
CA LYS A 20 4.30 3.75 -4.73
C LYS A 20 4.18 2.89 -3.49
N VAL A 21 4.48 1.60 -3.62
CA VAL A 21 4.48 0.67 -2.48
C VAL A 21 5.50 1.12 -1.44
N ALA A 22 6.72 1.44 -1.87
CA ALA A 22 7.79 1.87 -0.98
C ALA A 22 7.38 3.10 -0.16
N ARG A 23 6.75 4.08 -0.81
CA ARG A 23 6.25 5.27 -0.14
C ARG A 23 5.20 4.91 0.92
N ALA A 24 4.28 4.04 0.58
CA ALA A 24 3.19 3.67 1.48
C ALA A 24 3.67 2.90 2.70
N ILE A 25 4.68 2.04 2.55
CA ILE A 25 5.23 1.27 3.67
C ILE A 25 6.42 1.94 4.34
N GLN A 26 6.81 3.13 3.85
CA GLN A 26 7.93 3.93 4.40
C GLN A 26 9.26 3.19 4.36
N LYS A 27 9.55 2.55 3.23
CA LYS A 27 10.79 1.81 3.00
C LYS A 27 11.34 2.15 1.63
N SER A 28 12.55 1.65 1.33
CA SER A 28 13.19 1.90 0.03
C SER A 28 12.47 1.14 -1.09
N VAL A 29 12.63 1.62 -2.32
CA VAL A 29 12.10 0.93 -3.50
C VAL A 29 12.71 -0.47 -3.61
N SER A 30 14.00 -0.60 -3.35
CA SER A 30 14.68 -1.90 -3.36
C SER A 30 14.04 -2.88 -2.37
N SER A 31 13.74 -2.41 -1.16
CA SER A 31 13.06 -3.22 -0.15
C SER A 31 11.68 -3.67 -0.64
N ALA A 32 10.90 -2.75 -1.22
CA ALA A 32 9.58 -3.08 -1.73
C ALA A 32 9.65 -4.13 -2.83
N THR A 33 10.61 -3.99 -3.76
CA THR A 33 10.81 -4.96 -4.84
C THR A 33 11.17 -6.33 -4.29
N HIS A 34 12.12 -6.40 -3.35
CA HIS A 34 12.53 -7.66 -2.75
C HIS A 34 11.38 -8.35 -2.03
N LYS A 35 10.55 -7.59 -1.33
CA LYS A 35 9.38 -8.15 -0.64
C LYS A 35 8.33 -8.65 -1.62
N ARG A 36 8.05 -7.88 -2.66
CA ARG A 36 7.08 -8.28 -3.68
C ARG A 36 7.49 -9.57 -4.38
N MET A 37 8.77 -9.70 -4.70
CA MET A 37 9.31 -10.88 -5.38
C MET A 37 9.70 -12.01 -4.42
N ARG A 38 9.58 -11.78 -3.12
CA ARG A 38 9.97 -12.74 -2.07
C ARG A 38 11.42 -13.18 -2.18
N LEU A 39 12.30 -12.26 -2.56
CA LEU A 39 13.74 -12.57 -2.69
C LEU A 39 14.37 -12.73 -1.31
N ARG A 40 15.16 -13.77 -1.14
CA ARG A 40 15.89 -14.05 0.12
C ARG A 40 14.93 -14.11 1.32
N ASP A 41 13.79 -14.75 1.14
CA ASP A 41 12.74 -14.88 2.16
C ASP A 41 12.13 -13.56 2.63
N ASN A 42 12.40 -12.46 1.93
CA ASN A 42 11.71 -11.21 2.19
C ASN A 42 10.24 -11.33 1.80
N LYS A 43 9.38 -10.72 2.61
CA LYS A 43 7.94 -10.68 2.33
C LYS A 43 7.34 -9.47 3.05
N PHE A 44 6.16 -9.06 2.62
CA PHE A 44 5.46 -8.01 3.32
C PHE A 44 4.97 -8.51 4.68
N THR A 45 5.21 -7.70 5.71
CA THR A 45 4.85 -8.02 7.09
C THR A 45 3.47 -7.44 7.42
N ASP A 46 2.94 -7.80 8.60
CA ASP A 46 1.71 -7.20 9.07
C ASP A 46 1.84 -5.69 9.24
N GLU A 47 3.00 -5.21 9.70
CA GLU A 47 3.26 -3.78 9.78
C GLU A 47 3.18 -3.12 8.40
N ASP A 48 3.78 -3.73 7.37
CA ASP A 48 3.70 -3.24 6.01
C ASP A 48 2.24 -3.19 5.55
N TYR A 49 1.47 -4.22 5.84
CA TYR A 49 0.05 -4.25 5.50
C TYR A 49 -0.72 -3.11 6.17
N GLN A 50 -0.52 -2.91 7.47
CA GLN A 50 -1.21 -1.83 8.18
C GLN A 50 -0.83 -0.46 7.60
N ASN A 51 0.44 -0.27 7.26
CA ASN A 51 0.91 0.99 6.72
C ASN A 51 0.34 1.28 5.32
N ILE A 52 0.37 0.30 4.43
CA ILE A 52 -0.16 0.52 3.06
C ILE A 52 -1.67 0.69 3.09
N ARG A 53 -2.36 -0.06 3.93
CA ARG A 53 -3.80 0.05 4.10
C ARG A 53 -4.18 1.45 4.58
N ALA A 54 -3.56 1.92 5.66
CA ALA A 54 -3.85 3.24 6.21
C ALA A 54 -3.55 4.35 5.21
N PHE A 55 -2.45 4.24 4.47
CA PHE A 55 -2.03 5.22 3.48
C PHE A 55 -3.10 5.42 2.40
N TYR A 56 -3.62 4.34 1.84
CA TYR A 56 -4.60 4.42 0.76
C TYR A 56 -6.01 4.69 1.25
N LEU A 57 -6.40 4.21 2.43
CA LEU A 57 -7.69 4.56 3.01
C LEU A 57 -7.80 6.04 3.28
N GLU A 58 -6.72 6.68 3.74
CA GLU A 58 -6.72 8.13 3.95
C GLU A 58 -6.93 8.88 2.65
N LYS A 59 -6.27 8.44 1.57
CA LYS A 59 -6.47 9.04 0.24
C LYS A 59 -7.91 8.92 -0.23
N LEU A 60 -8.51 7.74 -0.03
CA LEU A 60 -9.91 7.52 -0.41
C LEU A 60 -10.86 8.41 0.39
N ARG A 61 -10.60 8.59 1.68
CA ARG A 61 -11.40 9.51 2.50
C ARG A 61 -11.31 10.94 2.01
N SER A 62 -10.13 11.37 1.61
CA SER A 62 -9.94 12.71 1.04
C SER A 62 -10.79 12.89 -0.21
N ILE A 63 -10.87 11.87 -1.06
CA ILE A 63 -11.70 11.90 -2.27
C ILE A 63 -13.18 11.96 -1.90
N GLU A 64 -13.62 11.15 -0.94
CA GLU A 64 -15.01 11.17 -0.48
C GLU A 64 -15.43 12.53 0.06
N ASN A 65 -14.51 13.21 0.74
CA ASN A 65 -14.81 14.51 1.37
C ASN A 65 -14.88 15.66 0.37
N LEU A 66 -14.46 15.48 -0.87
CA LEU A 66 -14.51 16.54 -1.88
C LEU A 66 -15.93 17.06 -2.11
N GLU A 67 -16.90 16.18 -2.14
CA GLU A 67 -18.29 16.58 -2.36
C GLU A 67 -18.84 17.36 -1.18
N GLU A 68 -18.46 16.99 0.05
CA GLU A 68 -18.87 17.71 1.25
C GLU A 68 -18.33 19.14 1.26
N GLU A 69 -17.06 19.31 0.85
CA GLU A 69 -16.43 20.63 0.78
C GLU A 69 -17.06 21.53 -0.28
N ASN A 70 -17.60 20.94 -1.33
CA ASN A 70 -18.20 21.66 -2.45
C ASN A 70 -19.72 21.85 -2.30
N THR A 71 -20.30 21.43 -1.20
CA THR A 71 -21.73 21.62 -0.95
C THR A 71 -21.96 23.07 -0.50
N PRO A 72 -22.83 23.82 -1.19
CA PRO A 72 -23.12 25.20 -0.79
C PRO A 72 -23.74 25.30 0.59
#